data_3c9252ad659df87049046ff736e64313
#
_entry.id   3c9252ad659df87049046ff736e64313
#
_cell.length_a   1.000
_cell.length_b   1.000
_cell.length_c   1.000
_cell.angle_alpha   90.00
_cell.angle_beta   90.00
_cell.angle_gamma   90.00
#
_symmetry.space_group_name_H-M   'P 1'
#
loop_
_entity.id
_entity.type
_entity.pdbx_description
1 polymer ?
#
loop_
_entity_poly.entity_id
_entity_poly.type
_entity_poly.pdbx_seq_one_letter_code
_entity_poly.pdbx_strand_id
1 'polypeptide(L)'
;HVRSRRQRQMCIRDSHYTVKENIMLAPVELKLKSKEEAEKKALELLKRVGLAEKADAKPKQLSGGQQQRVAIARALAMEPDIMLFDEPTSALDPEMVCEVLDVMKELAAEGMTMVVVTHEMGFAHDVADRVFFIDQGVIMEQGTPEEVMDHPKNERTQSFLSKVL
;
A
#
# COMPACT_ATOMS: atom_id res chain seq x y z
N HIS A 1 -8.90 18.03 13.01
CA HIS A 1 -8.16 16.77 13.24
C HIS A 1 -7.85 15.96 11.96
N VAL A 2 -8.51 16.24 10.83
CA VAL A 2 -8.26 15.56 9.53
C VAL A 2 -6.92 15.98 8.89
N ARG A 3 -6.44 17.19 9.15
CA ARG A 3 -5.12 17.67 8.68
C ARG A 3 -3.92 16.89 9.25
N SER A 4 -4.06 16.32 10.45
CA SER A 4 -2.98 15.65 11.17
C SER A 4 -2.55 14.31 10.53
N ARG A 5 -3.46 13.54 9.93
CA ARG A 5 -3.14 12.24 9.32
C ARG A 5 -2.45 12.37 7.96
N ARG A 6 -2.91 13.28 7.09
CA ARG A 6 -2.24 13.59 5.82
C ARG A 6 -0.84 14.21 6.03
N GLN A 7 -0.68 15.05 7.05
CA GLN A 7 0.63 15.60 7.40
C GLN A 7 1.59 14.53 7.92
N ARG A 8 1.15 13.51 8.67
CA ARG A 8 2.02 12.42 9.11
C ARG A 8 2.53 11.56 7.94
N GLN A 9 1.72 11.29 6.94
CA GLN A 9 2.18 10.60 5.71
C GLN A 9 3.14 11.48 4.89
N MET A 10 2.94 12.80 4.87
CA MET A 10 3.88 13.72 4.21
C MET A 10 5.16 13.97 5.03
N CYS A 11 5.11 13.96 6.37
CA CYS A 11 6.30 14.11 7.23
C CYS A 11 7.26 12.92 7.17
N ILE A 12 6.79 11.77 6.74
CA ILE A 12 7.62 10.58 6.52
C ILE A 12 8.45 10.69 5.24
N ARG A 13 8.15 11.65 4.38
CA ARG A 13 9.00 12.10 3.28
C ARG A 13 10.09 13.04 3.75
N ASP A 14 10.64 12.80 4.95
CA ASP A 14 11.68 13.67 5.49
C ASP A 14 12.88 13.64 4.56
N SER A 15 13.02 14.74 3.83
CA SER A 15 13.98 14.96 2.76
C SER A 15 15.44 14.90 3.23
N HIS A 16 15.66 14.71 4.53
CA HIS A 16 16.98 14.64 5.15
C HIS A 16 17.58 13.23 5.12
N TYR A 17 16.75 12.19 5.10
CA TYR A 17 17.19 10.79 5.05
C TYR A 17 17.21 10.26 3.63
N THR A 18 18.13 9.32 3.34
CA THR A 18 18.08 8.52 2.12
C THR A 18 16.89 7.56 2.15
N VAL A 19 16.59 6.94 1.01
CA VAL A 19 15.56 5.90 0.90
C VAL A 19 15.83 4.76 1.88
N LYS A 20 17.06 4.27 1.94
CA LYS A 20 17.50 3.24 2.88
C LYS A 20 17.31 3.67 4.34
N GLU A 21 17.78 4.85 4.69
CA GLU A 21 17.64 5.41 6.04
C GLU A 21 16.17 5.57 6.46
N ASN A 22 15.29 5.95 5.54
CA ASN A 22 13.86 6.05 5.79
C ASN A 22 13.22 4.69 6.17
N ILE A 23 13.69 3.60 5.56
CA ILE A 23 13.20 2.25 5.87
C ILE A 23 13.77 1.78 7.22
N MET A 24 15.02 2.11 7.52
CA MET A 24 15.71 1.71 8.75
C MET A 24 15.20 2.46 9.98
N LEU A 25 14.68 3.68 9.82
CA LEU A 25 14.42 4.63 10.90
C LEU A 25 13.58 4.02 12.03
N ALA A 26 12.38 3.52 11.71
CA ALA A 26 11.46 3.02 12.72
C ALA A 26 11.98 1.75 13.44
N PRO A 27 12.48 0.72 12.75
CA PRO A 27 13.07 -0.45 13.43
C PRO A 27 14.21 -0.12 14.39
N VAL A 28 15.06 0.86 14.05
CA VAL A 28 16.21 1.27 14.88
C VAL A 28 15.75 2.13 16.05
N GLU A 29 14.94 3.17 15.82
CA GLU A 29 14.46 4.07 16.86
C GLU A 29 13.61 3.36 17.91
N LEU A 30 12.82 2.37 17.49
CA LEU A 30 12.04 1.53 18.40
C LEU A 30 12.86 0.38 19.02
N LYS A 31 14.17 0.30 18.73
CA LYS A 31 15.08 -0.73 19.25
C LYS A 31 14.63 -2.16 18.93
N LEU A 32 13.93 -2.36 17.83
CA LEU A 32 13.49 -3.69 17.37
C LEU A 32 14.62 -4.43 16.65
N LYS A 33 15.52 -3.67 15.99
CA LYS A 33 16.67 -4.20 15.25
C LYS A 33 17.91 -3.34 15.52
N SER A 34 19.09 -3.96 15.45
CA SER A 34 20.34 -3.22 15.39
C SER A 34 20.44 -2.44 14.08
N LYS A 35 21.36 -1.50 13.98
CA LYS A 35 21.56 -0.72 12.77
C LYS A 35 21.96 -1.60 11.58
N GLU A 36 22.84 -2.57 11.83
CA GLU A 36 23.32 -3.53 10.83
C GLU A 36 22.19 -4.45 10.32
N GLU A 37 21.37 -4.97 11.23
CA GLU A 37 20.20 -5.79 10.86
C GLU A 37 19.16 -4.99 10.09
N ALA A 38 18.87 -3.75 10.50
CA ALA A 38 17.95 -2.86 9.84
C ALA A 38 18.45 -2.48 8.43
N GLU A 39 19.77 -2.26 8.24
CA GLU A 39 20.36 -1.97 6.95
C GLU A 39 20.24 -3.16 6.00
N LYS A 40 20.59 -4.35 6.45
CA LYS A 40 20.42 -5.58 5.66
C LYS A 40 18.97 -5.78 5.24
N LYS A 41 18.01 -5.62 6.17
CA LYS A 41 16.59 -5.73 5.89
C LYS A 41 16.09 -4.66 4.93
N ALA A 42 16.56 -3.42 5.07
CA ALA A 42 16.19 -2.34 4.16
C ALA A 42 16.65 -2.60 2.72
N LEU A 43 17.87 -3.11 2.52
CA LEU A 43 18.39 -3.45 1.19
C LEU A 43 17.62 -4.63 0.57
N GLU A 44 17.27 -5.64 1.38
CA GLU A 44 16.42 -6.76 0.95
C GLU A 44 15.06 -6.26 0.46
N LEU A 45 14.39 -5.40 1.25
CA LEU A 45 13.09 -4.85 0.92
C LEU A 45 13.14 -3.93 -0.30
N LEU A 46 14.19 -3.13 -0.44
CA LEU A 46 14.39 -2.31 -1.64
C LEU A 46 14.56 -3.15 -2.90
N LYS A 47 15.29 -4.28 -2.80
CA LYS A 47 15.39 -5.22 -3.92
C LYS A 47 14.03 -5.81 -4.28
N ARG A 48 13.23 -6.17 -3.27
CA ARG A 48 11.89 -6.72 -3.45
C ARG A 48 10.94 -5.77 -4.17
N VAL A 49 10.97 -4.47 -3.83
CA VAL A 49 10.14 -3.45 -4.50
C VAL A 49 10.78 -2.86 -5.77
N GLY A 50 11.86 -3.47 -6.29
CA GLY A 50 12.52 -3.07 -7.53
C GLY A 50 13.26 -1.72 -7.45
N LEU A 51 13.78 -1.35 -6.27
CA LEU A 51 14.42 -0.04 -6.03
C LEU A 51 15.80 -0.15 -5.37
N ALA A 52 16.50 -1.28 -5.57
CA ALA A 52 17.81 -1.52 -4.97
C ALA A 52 18.84 -0.42 -5.31
N GLU A 53 18.85 0.07 -6.56
CA GLU A 53 19.75 1.12 -7.03
C GLU A 53 19.41 2.52 -6.49
N LYS A 54 18.26 2.68 -5.84
CA LYS A 54 17.80 3.94 -5.24
C LYS A 54 18.05 4.03 -3.73
N ALA A 55 18.79 3.08 -3.14
CA ALA A 55 19.03 3.01 -1.69
C ALA A 55 19.57 4.33 -1.10
N ASP A 56 20.52 4.95 -1.77
CA ASP A 56 21.17 6.19 -1.33
C ASP A 56 20.55 7.47 -1.93
N ALA A 57 19.51 7.33 -2.75
CA ALA A 57 18.76 8.46 -3.29
C ALA A 57 17.95 9.17 -2.18
N LYS A 58 17.60 10.42 -2.41
CA LYS A 58 16.67 11.16 -1.55
C LYS A 58 15.22 10.98 -2.05
N PRO A 59 14.20 10.98 -1.17
CA PRO A 59 12.80 10.81 -1.57
C PRO A 59 12.34 11.75 -2.69
N LYS A 60 12.85 12.97 -2.72
CA LYS A 60 12.52 13.97 -3.76
C LYS A 60 13.03 13.61 -5.17
N GLN A 61 13.94 12.66 -5.28
CA GLN A 61 14.51 12.18 -6.55
C GLN A 61 13.73 10.99 -7.13
N LEU A 62 12.68 10.55 -6.44
CA LEU A 62 11.85 9.42 -6.81
C LEU A 62 10.55 9.89 -7.46
N SER A 63 10.04 9.09 -8.42
CA SER A 63 8.67 9.25 -8.93
C SER A 63 7.62 8.95 -7.85
N GLY A 64 6.36 9.32 -8.08
CA GLY A 64 5.26 9.03 -7.16
C GLY A 64 5.13 7.53 -6.85
N GLY A 65 5.14 6.68 -7.88
CA GLY A 65 5.09 5.22 -7.73
C GLY A 65 6.30 4.66 -6.98
N GLN A 66 7.51 5.16 -7.25
CA GLN A 66 8.70 4.79 -6.49
C GLN A 66 8.60 5.18 -5.01
N GLN A 67 8.08 6.38 -4.72
CA GLN A 67 7.85 6.82 -3.34
C GLN A 67 6.84 5.94 -2.62
N GLN A 68 5.78 5.51 -3.31
CA GLN A 68 4.77 4.60 -2.76
C GLN A 68 5.36 3.21 -2.47
N ARG A 69 6.15 2.66 -3.38
CA ARG A 69 6.86 1.38 -3.16
C ARG A 69 7.85 1.46 -1.99
N VAL A 70 8.54 2.58 -1.81
CA VAL A 70 9.37 2.82 -0.61
C VAL A 70 8.52 2.90 0.65
N ALA A 71 7.32 3.49 0.60
CA ALA A 71 6.41 3.53 1.75
C ALA A 71 5.94 2.11 2.15
N ILE A 72 5.66 1.24 1.17
CA ILE A 72 5.36 -0.18 1.40
C ILE A 72 6.57 -0.89 2.04
N ALA A 73 7.76 -0.75 1.46
CA ALA A 73 8.98 -1.34 2.00
C ALA A 73 9.25 -0.90 3.45
N ARG A 74 9.00 0.37 3.76
CA ARG A 74 9.14 0.90 5.12
C ARG A 74 8.12 0.29 6.10
N ALA A 75 6.88 0.06 5.68
CA ALA A 75 5.89 -0.62 6.51
C ALA A 75 6.29 -2.08 6.75
N LEU A 76 6.76 -2.78 5.71
CA LEU A 76 7.25 -4.16 5.79
C LEU A 76 8.49 -4.32 6.69
N ALA A 77 9.33 -3.28 6.83
CA ALA A 77 10.49 -3.30 7.72
C ALA A 77 10.12 -3.47 9.20
N MET A 78 8.87 -3.17 9.55
CA MET A 78 8.31 -3.36 10.88
C MET A 78 7.78 -4.79 11.12
N GLU A 79 7.82 -5.65 10.07
CA GLU A 79 7.33 -7.03 10.12
C GLU A 79 5.90 -7.13 10.67
N PRO A 80 4.92 -6.39 10.08
CA PRO A 80 3.56 -6.33 10.60
C PRO A 80 2.78 -7.62 10.30
N ASP A 81 1.88 -8.00 11.20
CA ASP A 81 0.93 -9.09 10.96
C ASP A 81 -0.18 -8.68 9.97
N ILE A 82 -0.51 -7.39 9.92
CA ILE A 82 -1.56 -6.83 9.07
C ILE A 82 -1.09 -5.50 8.47
N MET A 83 -1.29 -5.32 7.16
CA MET A 83 -1.07 -4.05 6.48
C MET A 83 -2.38 -3.35 6.12
N LEU A 84 -2.43 -2.04 6.35
CA LEU A 84 -3.58 -1.21 6.02
C LEU A 84 -3.20 -0.24 4.88
N PHE A 85 -3.95 -0.30 3.80
CA PHE A 85 -3.78 0.59 2.64
C PHE A 85 -5.03 1.46 2.47
N ASP A 86 -4.83 2.76 2.42
CA ASP A 86 -5.88 3.74 2.18
C ASP A 86 -5.60 4.45 0.85
N GLU A 87 -6.28 4.01 -0.19
CA GLU A 87 -6.14 4.48 -1.58
C GLU A 87 -4.67 4.60 -2.04
N PRO A 88 -3.91 3.48 -2.09
CA PRO A 88 -2.47 3.52 -2.33
C PRO A 88 -2.08 4.07 -3.71
N THR A 89 -3.00 4.13 -4.66
CA THR A 89 -2.78 4.54 -6.05
C THR A 89 -3.41 5.88 -6.43
N SER A 90 -4.24 6.50 -5.57
CA SER A 90 -5.07 7.65 -5.89
C SER A 90 -4.34 8.94 -6.33
N ALA A 91 -3.04 9.04 -6.02
CA ALA A 91 -2.20 10.20 -6.36
C ALA A 91 -1.13 9.86 -7.42
N LEU A 92 -1.29 8.75 -8.14
CA LEU A 92 -0.32 8.25 -9.11
C LEU A 92 -0.84 8.39 -10.54
N ASP A 93 0.10 8.58 -11.47
CA ASP A 93 -0.19 8.46 -12.88
C ASP A 93 -0.49 7.00 -13.26
N PRO A 94 -1.36 6.74 -14.25
CA PRO A 94 -1.77 5.37 -14.63
C PRO A 94 -0.61 4.40 -14.87
N GLU A 95 0.49 4.87 -15.46
CA GLU A 95 1.69 4.06 -15.71
C GLU A 95 2.35 3.58 -14.41
N MET A 96 2.22 4.34 -13.32
CA MET A 96 2.82 4.03 -12.02
C MET A 96 1.92 3.18 -11.14
N VAL A 97 0.60 3.16 -11.42
CA VAL A 97 -0.39 2.38 -10.68
C VAL A 97 -0.05 0.89 -10.73
N CYS A 98 0.22 0.36 -11.95
CA CYS A 98 0.54 -1.05 -12.15
C CYS A 98 1.72 -1.49 -11.28
N GLU A 99 2.80 -0.71 -11.23
CA GLU A 99 4.01 -1.04 -10.46
C GLU A 99 3.73 -1.18 -8.94
N VAL A 100 2.80 -0.38 -8.41
CA VAL A 100 2.41 -0.46 -6.99
C VAL A 100 1.50 -1.65 -6.74
N LEU A 101 0.52 -1.88 -7.64
CA LEU A 101 -0.41 -3.00 -7.54
C LEU A 101 0.32 -4.35 -7.68
N ASP A 102 1.34 -4.44 -8.53
CA ASP A 102 2.15 -5.66 -8.67
C ASP A 102 2.85 -6.02 -7.36
N VAL A 103 3.45 -5.06 -6.67
CA VAL A 103 4.03 -5.29 -5.34
C VAL A 103 2.97 -5.76 -4.34
N MET A 104 1.76 -5.20 -4.39
CA MET A 104 0.66 -5.62 -3.50
C MET A 104 0.15 -7.02 -3.84
N LYS A 105 0.10 -7.40 -5.14
CA LYS A 105 -0.23 -8.76 -5.58
C LYS A 105 0.79 -9.79 -5.06
N GLU A 106 2.08 -9.47 -5.12
CA GLU A 106 3.14 -10.31 -4.57
C GLU A 106 2.97 -10.51 -3.05
N LEU A 107 2.65 -9.44 -2.30
CA LEU A 107 2.41 -9.53 -0.86
C LEU A 107 1.20 -10.42 -0.54
N ALA A 108 0.13 -10.32 -1.30
CA ALA A 108 -1.06 -11.18 -1.14
C ALA A 108 -0.71 -12.65 -1.42
N ALA A 109 0.01 -12.93 -2.50
CA ALA A 109 0.43 -14.28 -2.87
C ALA A 109 1.34 -14.94 -1.80
N GLU A 110 2.07 -14.15 -1.03
CA GLU A 110 2.88 -14.63 0.11
C GLU A 110 2.07 -14.80 1.40
N GLY A 111 0.76 -14.51 1.38
CA GLY A 111 -0.13 -14.68 2.53
C GLY A 111 -0.13 -13.50 3.51
N MET A 112 0.32 -12.30 3.09
CA MET A 112 0.21 -11.10 3.91
C MET A 112 -1.25 -10.71 4.10
N THR A 113 -1.68 -10.59 5.34
CA THR A 113 -3.02 -10.06 5.64
C THR A 113 -3.07 -8.57 5.36
N MET A 114 -3.98 -8.17 4.47
CA MET A 114 -4.13 -6.77 4.06
C MET A 114 -5.58 -6.31 4.16
N VAL A 115 -5.78 -5.07 4.59
CA VAL A 115 -7.05 -4.35 4.44
C VAL A 115 -6.78 -3.18 3.50
N VAL A 116 -7.48 -3.17 2.36
CA VAL A 116 -7.21 -2.21 1.28
C VAL A 116 -8.48 -1.43 0.95
N VAL A 117 -8.42 -0.11 1.06
CA VAL A 117 -9.41 0.79 0.47
C VAL A 117 -8.90 1.19 -0.91
N THR A 118 -9.66 0.86 -1.96
CA THR A 118 -9.24 1.10 -3.34
C THR A 118 -10.42 1.34 -4.26
N HIS A 119 -10.17 2.01 -5.37
CA HIS A 119 -11.06 2.11 -6.51
C HIS A 119 -10.56 1.29 -7.72
N GLU A 120 -9.47 0.54 -7.55
CA GLU A 120 -8.92 -0.36 -8.57
C GLU A 120 -9.69 -1.69 -8.56
N MET A 121 -10.84 -1.71 -9.25
CA MET A 121 -11.76 -2.85 -9.20
C MET A 121 -11.13 -4.15 -9.70
N GLY A 122 -10.34 -4.09 -10.79
CA GLY A 122 -9.63 -5.25 -11.31
C GLY A 122 -8.66 -5.86 -10.28
N PHE A 123 -7.90 -5.01 -9.57
CA PHE A 123 -7.03 -5.47 -8.50
C PHE A 123 -7.82 -6.12 -7.35
N ALA A 124 -8.93 -5.47 -6.93
CA ALA A 124 -9.76 -6.01 -5.85
C ALA A 124 -10.37 -7.36 -6.24
N HIS A 125 -10.82 -7.51 -7.48
CA HIS A 125 -11.37 -8.77 -7.99
C HIS A 125 -10.32 -9.89 -8.02
N ASP A 126 -9.10 -9.59 -8.49
CA ASP A 126 -8.04 -10.59 -8.66
C ASP A 126 -7.42 -11.07 -7.34
N VAL A 127 -7.44 -10.23 -6.30
CA VAL A 127 -6.56 -10.42 -5.12
C VAL A 127 -7.34 -10.59 -3.82
N ALA A 128 -8.55 -10.03 -3.72
CA ALA A 128 -9.26 -10.04 -2.45
C ALA A 128 -9.91 -11.40 -2.16
N ASP A 129 -9.76 -11.89 -0.93
CA ASP A 129 -10.57 -13.01 -0.42
C ASP A 129 -11.98 -12.54 -0.04
N ARG A 130 -12.12 -11.26 0.33
CA ARG A 130 -13.38 -10.67 0.76
C ARG A 130 -13.48 -9.20 0.39
N VAL A 131 -14.65 -8.81 -0.10
CA VAL A 131 -14.99 -7.44 -0.49
C VAL A 131 -16.07 -6.90 0.42
N PHE A 132 -15.94 -5.63 0.80
CA PHE A 132 -16.94 -4.85 1.54
C PHE A 132 -17.29 -3.61 0.71
N PHE A 133 -18.54 -3.50 0.27
CA PHE A 133 -19.04 -2.27 -0.32
C PHE A 133 -19.64 -1.40 0.78
N ILE A 134 -19.05 -0.20 0.94
CA ILE A 134 -19.42 0.76 1.99
C ILE A 134 -20.00 2.01 1.35
N ASP A 135 -21.20 2.40 1.75
CA ASP A 135 -21.82 3.68 1.37
C ASP A 135 -22.50 4.30 2.59
N GLN A 136 -22.48 5.63 2.68
CA GLN A 136 -23.05 6.40 3.81
C GLN A 136 -22.62 5.92 5.21
N GLY A 137 -21.40 5.39 5.32
CA GLY A 137 -20.83 4.92 6.60
C GLY A 137 -21.32 3.55 7.07
N VAL A 138 -22.05 2.81 6.23
CA VAL A 138 -22.52 1.46 6.53
C VAL A 138 -22.06 0.46 5.47
N ILE A 139 -21.90 -0.80 5.87
CA ILE A 139 -21.62 -1.90 4.94
C ILE A 139 -22.93 -2.26 4.24
N MET A 140 -23.02 -1.94 2.96
CA MET A 140 -24.21 -2.23 2.13
C MET A 140 -24.22 -3.67 1.64
N GLU A 141 -23.03 -4.20 1.33
CA GLU A 141 -22.84 -5.55 0.82
C GLU A 141 -21.46 -6.08 1.18
N GLN A 142 -21.31 -7.39 1.37
CA GLN A 142 -20.06 -8.05 1.63
C GLN A 142 -20.09 -9.51 1.15
N GLY A 143 -18.95 -10.00 0.67
CA GLY A 143 -18.83 -11.37 0.18
C GLY A 143 -17.50 -11.61 -0.51
N THR A 144 -17.42 -12.66 -1.31
CA THR A 144 -16.28 -12.86 -2.23
C THR A 144 -16.32 -11.81 -3.34
N PRO A 145 -15.22 -11.57 -4.06
CA PRO A 145 -15.22 -10.70 -5.25
C PRO A 145 -16.33 -11.09 -6.23
N GLU A 146 -16.48 -12.36 -6.56
CA GLU A 146 -17.52 -12.88 -7.46
C GLU A 146 -18.94 -12.54 -6.96
N GLU A 147 -19.20 -12.70 -5.66
CA GLU A 147 -20.53 -12.41 -5.09
C GLU A 147 -20.87 -10.91 -5.12
N VAL A 148 -19.90 -10.04 -4.83
CA VAL A 148 -20.13 -8.61 -4.65
C VAL A 148 -19.93 -7.82 -5.93
N MET A 149 -19.01 -8.25 -6.80
CA MET A 149 -18.64 -7.48 -8.00
C MET A 149 -19.30 -8.03 -9.27
N ASP A 150 -19.42 -9.37 -9.42
CA ASP A 150 -20.03 -9.96 -10.61
C ASP A 150 -21.54 -10.21 -10.42
N HIS A 151 -21.97 -10.55 -9.20
CA HIS A 151 -23.35 -10.88 -8.88
C HIS A 151 -23.92 -10.07 -7.70
N PRO A 152 -23.81 -8.74 -7.72
CA PRO A 152 -24.27 -7.89 -6.62
C PRO A 152 -25.78 -7.99 -6.42
N LYS A 153 -26.20 -8.13 -5.16
CA LYS A 153 -27.63 -8.23 -4.77
C LYS A 153 -28.21 -6.90 -4.36
N ASN A 154 -27.38 -6.00 -3.83
CA ASN A 154 -27.83 -4.69 -3.37
C ASN A 154 -27.90 -3.72 -4.56
N GLU A 155 -29.05 -3.05 -4.74
CA GLU A 155 -29.28 -2.10 -5.83
C GLU A 155 -28.25 -0.95 -5.87
N ARG A 156 -27.78 -0.51 -4.69
CA ARG A 156 -26.79 0.55 -4.60
C ARG A 156 -25.42 0.07 -5.05
N THR A 157 -25.04 -1.18 -4.73
CA THR A 157 -23.81 -1.83 -5.25
C THR A 157 -23.88 -1.95 -6.77
N GLN A 158 -24.99 -2.44 -7.31
CA GLN A 158 -25.23 -2.54 -8.76
C GLN A 158 -25.07 -1.19 -9.46
N SER A 159 -25.74 -0.15 -8.90
CA SER A 159 -25.65 1.21 -9.45
C SER A 159 -24.24 1.81 -9.39
N PHE A 160 -23.43 1.44 -8.42
CA PHE A 160 -22.04 1.87 -8.32
C PHE A 160 -21.18 1.15 -9.37
N LEU A 161 -21.23 -0.18 -9.38
CA LEU A 161 -20.40 -1.00 -10.27
C LEU A 161 -20.69 -0.70 -11.76
N SER A 162 -21.94 -0.50 -12.15
CA SER A 162 -22.30 -0.13 -13.53
C SER A 162 -21.73 1.21 -14.03
N LYS A 163 -21.12 2.01 -13.14
CA LYS A 163 -20.47 3.29 -13.49
C LYS A 163 -18.95 3.19 -13.49
N VAL A 164 -18.40 2.13 -12.87
CA VAL A 164 -16.97 1.98 -12.65
C VAL A 164 -16.39 0.84 -13.47
N LEU A 165 -17.18 -0.19 -13.76
CA LEU A 165 -16.88 -1.29 -14.69
C LEU A 165 -17.53 -1.04 -16.04
#